data_e1141e1da50d2b85254edf027599f9ae
#
_entry.id   e1141e1da50d2b85254edf027599f9ae
#
_cell.length_a   1.000
_cell.length_b   1.000
_cell.length_c   1.000
_cell.angle_alpha   90.00
_cell.angle_beta   90.00
_cell.angle_gamma   90.00
#
_symmetry.space_group_name_H-M   'P 1'
#
loop_
_entity.id
_entity.type
_entity.pdbx_description
1 polymer ?
#
loop_
_entity_poly.entity_id
_entity_poly.type
_entity_poly.pdbx_seq_one_letter_code
_entity_poly.pdbx_strand_id
1 'polypeptide(L)'
;TYADYALEERMAKSKDTVNGFIKDLLEPSMEFAKKDVADVFAYAKKNGFEGNRLESWDFSYWSERYQEAEYSLSAEELKPYFQIESCIDAVFGLASRLYGISFTELKDIPVYHPDVKVYDVKDKDGSHLALFYADFFPRESKRGGAWMTEFRGQSIINGVEERPFISIVTNFTKPTADTPSLITHDEFTTFLHEFGHALHGILTKGTYESMTGTSVDHD
;
A
#
# COMPACT_ATOMS: atom_id res chain seq x y z
N THR A 1 15.33 24.95 16.89
CA THR A 1 15.79 23.99 15.87
C THR A 1 14.78 23.87 14.74
N TYR A 2 15.18 23.25 13.62
CA TYR A 2 14.22 22.95 12.54
C TYR A 2 13.07 22.08 13.01
N ALA A 3 13.32 21.14 13.93
CA ALA A 3 12.27 20.32 14.53
C ALA A 3 11.22 21.15 15.29
N ASP A 4 11.64 22.16 16.03
CA ASP A 4 10.72 23.05 16.73
C ASP A 4 9.81 23.80 15.75
N TYR A 5 10.38 24.29 14.65
CA TYR A 5 9.63 24.95 13.57
C TYR A 5 8.66 23.96 12.85
N ALA A 6 9.17 22.80 12.46
CA ALA A 6 8.37 21.83 11.69
C ALA A 6 7.22 21.22 12.49
N LEU A 7 7.31 21.19 13.83
CA LEU A 7 6.29 20.62 14.72
C LEU A 7 5.26 21.66 15.21
N GLU A 8 5.46 22.95 14.95
CA GLU A 8 4.61 24.01 15.47
C GLU A 8 3.12 23.84 15.08
N GLU A 9 2.89 23.41 13.83
CA GLU A 9 1.56 23.17 13.27
C GLU A 9 1.16 21.69 13.24
N ARG A 10 1.98 20.80 13.83
CA ARG A 10 1.71 19.35 13.84
C ARG A 10 1.05 18.92 15.16
N MET A 11 0.40 17.76 15.15
CA MET A 11 -0.32 17.20 16.31
C MET A 11 0.56 17.12 17.56
N ALA A 12 1.80 16.67 17.45
CA ALA A 12 2.72 16.51 18.58
C ALA A 12 3.22 17.83 19.20
N LYS A 13 3.15 18.96 18.48
CA LYS A 13 3.50 20.33 18.90
C LYS A 13 4.96 20.53 19.37
N SER A 14 5.65 19.52 19.85
CA SER A 14 7.03 19.65 20.35
C SER A 14 7.86 18.38 20.12
N LYS A 15 9.18 18.57 20.04
CA LYS A 15 10.14 17.45 19.98
C LYS A 15 10.10 16.57 21.23
N ASP A 16 9.80 17.15 22.40
CA ASP A 16 9.78 16.39 23.64
C ASP A 16 8.57 15.45 23.66
N THR A 17 7.42 15.86 23.14
CA THR A 17 6.25 15.01 22.92
C THR A 17 6.57 13.87 21.97
N VAL A 18 7.24 14.13 20.84
CA VAL A 18 7.64 13.08 19.88
C VAL A 18 8.64 12.12 20.50
N ASN A 19 9.66 12.63 21.20
CA ASN A 19 10.66 11.76 21.87
C ASN A 19 10.05 10.93 22.99
N GLY A 20 9.12 11.51 23.77
CA GLY A 20 8.36 10.77 24.78
C GLY A 20 7.59 9.63 24.18
N PHE A 21 6.81 9.90 23.13
CA PHE A 21 6.04 8.87 22.41
C PHE A 21 6.92 7.74 21.86
N ILE A 22 8.03 8.10 21.20
CA ILE A 22 8.97 7.09 20.67
C ILE A 22 9.56 6.24 21.82
N LYS A 23 9.92 6.87 22.96
CA LYS A 23 10.47 6.17 24.11
C LYS A 23 9.46 5.22 24.75
N ASP A 24 8.21 5.68 24.89
CA ASP A 24 7.09 4.87 25.45
C ASP A 24 6.79 3.64 24.58
N LEU A 25 7.06 3.68 23.26
CA LEU A 25 6.97 2.53 22.37
C LEU A 25 8.23 1.66 22.43
N LEU A 26 9.40 2.27 22.43
CA LEU A 26 10.70 1.57 22.40
C LEU A 26 10.93 0.71 23.63
N GLU A 27 10.74 1.27 24.83
CA GLU A 27 11.05 0.58 26.09
C GLU A 27 10.29 -0.73 26.24
N PRO A 28 8.95 -0.79 26.05
CA PRO A 28 8.21 -2.06 26.13
C PRO A 28 8.57 -3.05 25.02
N SER A 29 8.86 -2.57 23.81
CA SER A 29 9.15 -3.45 22.68
C SER A 29 10.54 -4.09 22.73
N MET A 30 11.50 -3.51 23.48
CA MET A 30 12.89 -4.00 23.53
C MET A 30 13.02 -5.43 24.04
N GLU A 31 12.21 -5.85 25.00
CA GLU A 31 12.26 -7.22 25.53
C GLU A 31 11.78 -8.23 24.48
N PHE A 32 10.70 -7.91 23.76
CA PHE A 32 10.19 -8.74 22.66
C PHE A 32 11.18 -8.83 21.52
N ALA A 33 11.73 -7.71 21.08
CA ALA A 33 12.74 -7.68 20.01
C ALA A 33 13.99 -8.51 20.36
N LYS A 34 14.47 -8.43 21.62
CA LYS A 34 15.60 -9.26 22.07
C LYS A 34 15.24 -10.76 22.08
N LYS A 35 14.02 -11.10 22.48
CA LYS A 35 13.54 -12.48 22.44
C LYS A 35 13.47 -12.98 21.02
N ASP A 36 12.89 -12.23 20.09
CA ASP A 36 12.77 -12.61 18.68
C ASP A 36 14.16 -12.86 18.06
N VAL A 37 15.11 -11.96 18.29
CA VAL A 37 16.50 -12.14 17.84
C VAL A 37 17.13 -13.39 18.46
N ALA A 38 16.90 -13.67 19.74
CA ALA A 38 17.44 -14.84 20.40
C ALA A 38 16.84 -16.14 19.84
N ASP A 39 15.54 -16.18 19.59
CA ASP A 39 14.84 -17.33 19.01
C ASP A 39 15.35 -17.65 17.60
N VAL A 40 15.46 -16.61 16.73
CA VAL A 40 16.02 -16.75 15.38
C VAL A 40 17.49 -17.19 15.44
N PHE A 41 18.29 -16.62 16.34
CA PHE A 41 19.68 -17.02 16.51
C PHE A 41 19.83 -18.48 16.97
N ALA A 42 19.02 -18.93 17.94
CA ALA A 42 19.01 -20.31 18.39
C ALA A 42 18.63 -21.28 17.28
N TYR A 43 17.63 -20.93 16.47
CA TYR A 43 17.26 -21.69 15.26
C TYR A 43 18.40 -21.76 14.26
N ALA A 44 19.05 -20.63 13.94
CA ALA A 44 20.16 -20.54 13.02
C ALA A 44 21.33 -21.42 13.48
N LYS A 45 21.70 -21.35 14.76
CA LYS A 45 22.74 -22.21 15.35
C LYS A 45 22.43 -23.69 15.21
N LYS A 46 21.20 -24.11 15.46
CA LYS A 46 20.74 -25.49 15.28
C LYS A 46 20.82 -25.96 13.84
N ASN A 47 20.73 -25.04 12.87
CA ASN A 47 20.70 -25.33 11.43
C ASN A 47 22.01 -24.96 10.71
N GLY A 48 23.14 -24.87 11.42
CA GLY A 48 24.46 -24.79 10.83
C GLY A 48 25.07 -23.40 10.72
N PHE A 49 24.46 -22.36 11.34
CA PHE A 49 25.08 -21.05 11.41
C PHE A 49 26.28 -21.05 12.38
N GLU A 50 27.46 -20.74 11.89
CA GLU A 50 28.71 -20.77 12.68
C GLU A 50 29.03 -19.44 13.36
N GLY A 51 28.45 -18.31 12.92
CA GLY A 51 28.70 -16.98 13.45
C GLY A 51 28.32 -16.85 14.94
N ASN A 52 28.95 -15.92 15.65
CA ASN A 52 28.68 -15.66 17.06
C ASN A 52 27.53 -14.70 17.31
N ARG A 53 27.05 -14.03 16.26
CA ARG A 53 25.86 -13.17 16.24
C ARG A 53 25.27 -13.17 14.84
N LEU A 54 23.99 -12.81 14.71
CA LEU A 54 23.38 -12.50 13.42
C LEU A 54 23.69 -11.07 13.03
N GLU A 55 24.26 -10.87 11.86
CA GLU A 55 24.33 -9.56 11.22
C GLU A 55 22.97 -9.25 10.54
N SER A 56 22.76 -8.01 10.09
CA SER A 56 21.47 -7.61 9.51
C SER A 56 21.05 -8.45 8.30
N TRP A 57 22.02 -8.85 7.47
CA TRP A 57 21.78 -9.72 6.31
C TRP A 57 21.52 -11.19 6.71
N ASP A 58 22.11 -11.70 7.79
CA ASP A 58 21.87 -13.02 8.33
C ASP A 58 20.48 -13.12 8.96
N PHE A 59 20.07 -12.07 9.67
CA PHE A 59 18.80 -12.05 10.39
C PHE A 59 17.61 -12.24 9.45
N SER A 60 17.57 -11.54 8.32
CA SER A 60 16.47 -11.67 7.35
C SER A 60 16.36 -13.10 6.82
N TYR A 61 17.49 -13.70 6.43
CA TYR A 61 17.52 -15.08 5.92
C TYR A 61 17.06 -16.11 6.96
N TRP A 62 17.58 -16.02 8.18
CA TRP A 62 17.27 -16.98 9.22
C TRP A 62 15.88 -16.77 9.84
N SER A 63 15.40 -15.55 9.85
CA SER A 63 14.04 -15.21 10.29
C SER A 63 12.98 -15.83 9.37
N GLU A 64 13.18 -15.74 8.04
CA GLU A 64 12.28 -16.37 7.07
C GLU A 64 12.25 -17.89 7.26
N ARG A 65 13.42 -18.54 7.35
CA ARG A 65 13.50 -19.99 7.60
C ARG A 65 12.93 -20.42 8.95
N TYR A 66 13.08 -19.60 9.98
CA TYR A 66 12.48 -19.85 11.28
C TYR A 66 10.95 -19.79 11.18
N GLN A 67 10.43 -18.78 10.50
CA GLN A 67 8.99 -18.63 10.24
C GLN A 67 8.41 -19.84 9.48
N GLU A 68 9.07 -20.25 8.41
CA GLU A 68 8.65 -21.44 7.66
C GLU A 68 8.62 -22.70 8.53
N ALA A 69 9.66 -22.90 9.35
CA ALA A 69 9.76 -24.08 10.20
C ALA A 69 8.75 -24.09 11.37
N GLU A 70 8.48 -22.91 11.95
CA GLU A 70 7.60 -22.79 13.12
C GLU A 70 6.12 -22.80 12.75
N TYR A 71 5.78 -22.09 11.66
CA TYR A 71 4.39 -21.90 11.23
C TYR A 71 3.96 -22.78 10.08
N SER A 72 4.90 -23.52 9.45
CA SER A 72 4.65 -24.38 8.27
C SER A 72 3.93 -23.61 7.16
N LEU A 73 4.24 -22.33 6.98
CA LEU A 73 3.61 -21.45 6.01
C LEU A 73 4.68 -20.82 5.11
N SER A 74 4.60 -21.12 3.81
CA SER A 74 5.44 -20.51 2.78
C SER A 74 4.63 -19.47 1.99
N ALA A 75 5.25 -18.31 1.72
CA ALA A 75 4.64 -17.32 0.86
C ALA A 75 4.34 -17.87 -0.55
N GLU A 76 5.16 -18.81 -1.04
CA GLU A 76 4.97 -19.47 -2.32
C GLU A 76 3.72 -20.38 -2.34
N GLU A 77 3.40 -21.05 -1.23
CA GLU A 77 2.19 -21.89 -1.12
C GLU A 77 0.91 -21.07 -1.12
N LEU A 78 0.98 -19.81 -0.72
CA LEU A 78 -0.17 -18.88 -0.72
C LEU A 78 -0.41 -18.21 -2.07
N LYS A 79 0.62 -18.03 -2.92
CA LYS A 79 0.51 -17.34 -4.21
C LYS A 79 -0.64 -17.82 -5.11
N PRO A 80 -0.95 -19.13 -5.24
CA PRO A 80 -2.05 -19.58 -6.08
C PRO A 80 -3.43 -19.01 -5.70
N TYR A 81 -3.59 -18.58 -4.44
CA TYR A 81 -4.83 -17.96 -3.96
C TYR A 81 -4.93 -16.47 -4.28
N PHE A 82 -3.82 -15.84 -4.68
CA PHE A 82 -3.72 -14.39 -4.94
C PHE A 82 -3.44 -14.11 -6.43
N GLN A 83 -4.31 -14.60 -7.30
CA GLN A 83 -4.30 -14.18 -8.70
C GLN A 83 -4.77 -12.74 -8.80
N ILE A 84 -4.04 -11.88 -9.55
CA ILE A 84 -4.28 -10.43 -9.55
C ILE A 84 -5.70 -10.05 -9.95
N GLU A 85 -6.29 -10.70 -10.94
CA GLU A 85 -7.67 -10.44 -11.37
C GLU A 85 -8.67 -10.72 -10.25
N SER A 86 -8.51 -11.85 -9.55
CA SER A 86 -9.34 -12.20 -8.39
C SER A 86 -9.14 -11.23 -7.23
N CYS A 87 -7.92 -10.72 -7.04
CA CYS A 87 -7.61 -9.72 -6.04
C CYS A 87 -8.28 -8.37 -6.38
N ILE A 88 -8.27 -7.96 -7.65
CA ILE A 88 -8.97 -6.75 -8.11
C ILE A 88 -10.47 -6.87 -7.84
N ASP A 89 -11.09 -7.98 -8.23
CA ASP A 89 -12.51 -8.23 -8.01
C ASP A 89 -12.87 -8.22 -6.52
N ALA A 90 -12.01 -8.81 -5.67
CA ALA A 90 -12.20 -8.83 -4.23
C ALA A 90 -12.11 -7.42 -3.61
N VAL A 91 -11.12 -6.61 -4.02
CA VAL A 91 -10.91 -5.23 -3.55
C VAL A 91 -12.07 -4.33 -4.00
N PHE A 92 -12.48 -4.41 -5.25
CA PHE A 92 -13.62 -3.65 -5.77
C PHE A 92 -14.93 -4.10 -5.11
N GLY A 93 -15.12 -5.40 -4.94
CA GLY A 93 -16.27 -5.96 -4.23
C GLY A 93 -16.34 -5.51 -2.76
N LEU A 94 -15.20 -5.38 -2.09
CA LEU A 94 -15.12 -4.84 -0.73
C LEU A 94 -15.53 -3.36 -0.70
N ALA A 95 -14.98 -2.54 -1.60
CA ALA A 95 -15.33 -1.13 -1.71
C ALA A 95 -16.81 -0.92 -2.06
N SER A 96 -17.36 -1.76 -2.95
CA SER A 96 -18.79 -1.72 -3.29
C SER A 96 -19.67 -2.01 -2.09
N ARG A 97 -19.30 -2.98 -1.25
CA ARG A 97 -20.07 -3.31 -0.03
C ARG A 97 -19.98 -2.23 1.04
N LEU A 98 -18.80 -1.59 1.19
CA LEU A 98 -18.58 -0.58 2.23
C LEU A 98 -19.17 0.79 1.84
N TYR A 99 -19.05 1.18 0.58
CA TYR A 99 -19.34 2.54 0.12
C TYR A 99 -20.47 2.62 -0.92
N GLY A 100 -20.93 1.48 -1.45
CA GLY A 100 -21.98 1.45 -2.47
C GLY A 100 -21.50 1.84 -3.88
N ILE A 101 -20.19 2.00 -4.08
CA ILE A 101 -19.60 2.40 -5.37
C ILE A 101 -19.43 1.21 -6.32
N SER A 102 -19.32 1.50 -7.59
CA SER A 102 -19.11 0.48 -8.65
C SER A 102 -17.95 0.87 -9.57
N PHE A 103 -17.31 -0.14 -10.17
CA PHE A 103 -16.16 0.01 -11.05
C PHE A 103 -16.48 -0.61 -12.41
N THR A 104 -16.30 0.13 -13.49
CA THR A 104 -16.50 -0.36 -14.86
C THR A 104 -15.24 -0.09 -15.68
N GLU A 105 -14.59 -1.13 -16.20
CA GLU A 105 -13.41 -0.97 -17.03
C GLU A 105 -13.75 -0.22 -18.33
N LEU A 106 -12.97 0.82 -18.64
CA LEU A 106 -13.05 1.62 -19.85
C LEU A 106 -11.90 1.25 -20.79
N LYS A 107 -12.21 0.89 -22.04
CA LYS A 107 -11.22 0.49 -23.05
C LYS A 107 -10.90 1.59 -24.06
N ASP A 108 -11.75 2.61 -24.13
CA ASP A 108 -11.66 3.69 -25.12
C ASP A 108 -10.98 4.96 -24.58
N ILE A 109 -10.43 4.89 -23.36
CA ILE A 109 -9.68 5.99 -22.75
C ILE A 109 -8.20 5.87 -23.10
N PRO A 110 -7.54 6.95 -23.54
CA PRO A 110 -6.10 6.96 -23.78
C PRO A 110 -5.33 6.65 -22.50
N VAL A 111 -4.39 5.71 -22.57
CA VAL A 111 -3.51 5.34 -21.45
C VAL A 111 -2.05 5.60 -21.82
N TYR A 112 -1.24 5.90 -20.83
CA TYR A 112 0.19 6.16 -21.01
C TYR A 112 1.03 4.89 -21.20
N HIS A 113 0.46 3.71 -20.95
CA HIS A 113 1.09 2.41 -21.20
C HIS A 113 0.02 1.33 -21.41
N PRO A 114 0.24 0.34 -22.31
CA PRO A 114 -0.77 -0.69 -22.62
C PRO A 114 -1.21 -1.57 -21.45
N ASP A 115 -0.36 -1.72 -20.44
CA ASP A 115 -0.67 -2.53 -19.25
C ASP A 115 -1.56 -1.78 -18.23
N VAL A 116 -1.81 -0.48 -18.42
CA VAL A 116 -2.65 0.32 -17.52
C VAL A 116 -4.12 0.08 -17.82
N LYS A 117 -4.87 -0.28 -16.80
CA LYS A 117 -6.34 -0.37 -16.87
C LYS A 117 -6.97 0.90 -16.31
N VAL A 118 -8.07 1.33 -16.91
CA VAL A 118 -8.83 2.50 -16.44
C VAL A 118 -10.24 2.06 -16.09
N TYR A 119 -10.73 2.54 -14.96
CA TYR A 119 -12.08 2.24 -14.48
C TYR A 119 -12.86 3.54 -14.27
N ASP A 120 -14.10 3.57 -14.75
CA ASP A 120 -15.10 4.55 -14.34
C ASP A 120 -15.65 4.14 -12.98
N VAL A 121 -15.47 4.98 -11.97
CA VAL A 121 -16.00 4.77 -10.63
C VAL A 121 -17.27 5.58 -10.46
N LYS A 122 -18.36 4.91 -10.09
CA LYS A 122 -19.69 5.52 -9.92
C LYS A 122 -20.21 5.33 -8.51
N ASP A 123 -20.95 6.34 -8.04
CA ASP A 123 -21.73 6.27 -6.81
C ASP A 123 -22.93 5.34 -6.98
N LYS A 124 -23.61 5.00 -5.90
CA LYS A 124 -24.82 4.16 -5.84
C LYS A 124 -25.98 4.66 -6.70
N ASP A 125 -26.04 5.96 -6.98
CA ASP A 125 -27.04 6.58 -7.86
C ASP A 125 -26.64 6.58 -9.35
N GLY A 126 -25.47 6.04 -9.67
CA GLY A 126 -24.90 5.99 -11.03
C GLY A 126 -24.12 7.23 -11.43
N SER A 127 -24.00 8.24 -10.58
CA SER A 127 -23.21 9.44 -10.87
C SER A 127 -21.71 9.11 -10.91
N HIS A 128 -20.97 9.78 -11.82
CA HIS A 128 -19.53 9.62 -11.95
C HIS A 128 -18.79 10.20 -10.74
N LEU A 129 -17.93 9.41 -10.12
CA LEU A 129 -17.09 9.80 -8.99
C LEU A 129 -15.63 10.07 -9.36
N ALA A 130 -15.06 9.23 -10.19
CA ALA A 130 -13.64 9.34 -10.54
C ALA A 130 -13.27 8.49 -11.76
N LEU A 131 -12.16 8.84 -12.42
CA LEU A 131 -11.41 7.88 -13.24
C LEU A 131 -10.30 7.27 -12.37
N PHE A 132 -10.28 5.95 -12.30
CA PHE A 132 -9.29 5.20 -11.56
C PHE A 132 -8.35 4.44 -12.50
N TYR A 133 -7.05 4.76 -12.44
CA TYR A 133 -5.99 4.15 -13.23
C TYR A 133 -5.25 3.12 -12.38
N ALA A 134 -5.14 1.90 -12.87
CA ALA A 134 -4.46 0.81 -12.20
C ALA A 134 -3.24 0.37 -13.01
N ASP A 135 -2.04 0.67 -12.52
CA ASP A 135 -0.76 0.40 -13.14
C ASP A 135 0.03 -0.62 -12.31
N PHE A 136 -0.26 -1.91 -12.51
CA PHE A 136 0.19 -2.97 -11.63
C PHE A 136 1.59 -3.51 -11.94
N PHE A 137 2.06 -3.45 -13.19
CA PHE A 137 3.20 -4.24 -13.64
C PHE A 137 4.48 -3.41 -13.82
N PRO A 138 5.67 -4.02 -13.58
CA PRO A 138 6.95 -3.35 -13.75
C PRO A 138 7.27 -3.12 -15.24
N ARG A 139 8.08 -2.08 -15.49
CA ARG A 139 8.72 -1.78 -16.78
C ARG A 139 9.98 -0.95 -16.55
N GLU A 140 10.85 -0.86 -17.54
CA GLU A 140 12.16 -0.19 -17.42
C GLU A 140 12.05 1.27 -16.92
N SER A 141 11.07 2.02 -17.40
CA SER A 141 10.85 3.43 -17.04
C SER A 141 10.15 3.64 -15.69
N LYS A 142 9.75 2.57 -14.98
CA LYS A 142 8.96 2.64 -13.75
C LYS A 142 9.84 2.44 -12.53
N ARG A 143 9.71 3.31 -11.52
CA ARG A 143 10.42 3.14 -10.24
C ARG A 143 9.85 1.94 -9.49
N GLY A 144 10.71 1.31 -8.67
CA GLY A 144 10.28 0.27 -7.75
C GLY A 144 9.41 0.81 -6.62
N GLY A 145 8.74 -0.11 -5.91
CA GLY A 145 7.80 0.22 -4.83
C GLY A 145 6.35 0.32 -5.30
N ALA A 146 5.50 0.90 -4.45
CA ALA A 146 4.10 1.16 -4.74
C ALA A 146 3.74 2.57 -4.26
N TRP A 147 2.76 3.20 -4.90
CA TRP A 147 2.25 4.51 -4.48
C TRP A 147 0.90 4.81 -5.15
N MET A 148 0.13 5.68 -4.52
CA MET A 148 -1.00 6.37 -5.13
C MET A 148 -0.58 7.75 -5.63
N THR A 149 -1.17 8.23 -6.72
CA THR A 149 -1.02 9.60 -7.19
C THR A 149 -2.32 10.12 -7.76
N GLU A 150 -2.50 11.43 -7.68
CA GLU A 150 -3.60 12.14 -8.30
C GLU A 150 -3.08 12.84 -9.57
N PHE A 151 -3.66 12.52 -10.74
CA PHE A 151 -3.40 13.28 -11.95
C PHE A 151 -4.22 14.56 -11.99
N ARG A 152 -5.37 14.54 -11.33
CA ARG A 152 -6.24 15.68 -11.07
C ARG A 152 -6.99 15.42 -9.76
N GLY A 153 -6.94 16.37 -8.85
CA GLY A 153 -7.71 16.33 -7.61
C GLY A 153 -9.17 16.74 -7.84
N GLN A 154 -10.02 16.47 -6.87
CA GLN A 154 -11.40 16.95 -6.88
C GLN A 154 -11.45 18.44 -6.52
N SER A 155 -12.25 19.21 -7.25
CA SER A 155 -12.44 20.64 -6.97
C SER A 155 -13.79 21.14 -7.48
N ILE A 156 -14.15 22.37 -7.08
CA ILE A 156 -15.29 23.10 -7.64
C ILE A 156 -14.77 24.41 -8.21
N ILE A 157 -14.73 24.52 -9.53
CA ILE A 157 -14.25 25.70 -10.26
C ILE A 157 -15.43 26.40 -10.93
N ASN A 158 -15.68 27.66 -10.58
CA ASN A 158 -16.80 28.44 -11.10
C ASN A 158 -18.18 27.75 -10.97
N GLY A 159 -18.37 27.00 -9.88
CA GLY A 159 -19.61 26.25 -9.63
C GLY A 159 -19.72 24.93 -10.40
N VAL A 160 -18.69 24.53 -11.13
CA VAL A 160 -18.62 23.24 -11.84
C VAL A 160 -17.74 22.27 -11.02
N GLU A 161 -18.29 21.11 -10.70
CA GLU A 161 -17.53 20.06 -10.01
C GLU A 161 -16.62 19.33 -10.99
N GLU A 162 -15.33 19.32 -10.68
CA GLU A 162 -14.30 18.55 -11.35
C GLU A 162 -14.03 17.27 -10.55
N ARG A 163 -14.30 16.10 -11.13
CA ARG A 163 -14.07 14.83 -10.45
C ARG A 163 -12.63 14.35 -10.66
N PRO A 164 -12.05 13.62 -9.67
CA PRO A 164 -10.64 13.32 -9.65
C PRO A 164 -10.23 12.22 -10.65
N PHE A 165 -8.96 12.25 -11.04
CA PHE A 165 -8.27 11.18 -11.77
C PHE A 165 -7.19 10.61 -10.84
N ILE A 166 -7.41 9.43 -10.36
CA ILE A 166 -6.58 8.76 -9.34
C ILE A 166 -5.84 7.60 -9.98
N SER A 167 -4.59 7.42 -9.64
CA SER A 167 -3.79 6.28 -10.07
C SER A 167 -3.17 5.57 -8.88
N ILE A 168 -3.18 4.22 -8.91
CA ILE A 168 -2.27 3.42 -8.11
C ILE A 168 -1.23 2.80 -9.01
N VAL A 169 0.00 2.74 -8.50
CA VAL A 169 1.15 2.17 -9.20
C VAL A 169 1.80 1.14 -8.30
N THR A 170 2.02 -0.06 -8.83
CA THR A 170 2.73 -1.14 -8.14
C THR A 170 3.75 -1.79 -9.07
N ASN A 171 4.47 -2.79 -8.61
CA ASN A 171 5.43 -3.54 -9.41
C ASN A 171 5.24 -5.06 -9.21
N PHE A 172 4.01 -5.54 -9.37
CA PHE A 172 3.67 -6.95 -9.21
C PHE A 172 4.19 -7.79 -10.39
N THR A 173 4.42 -9.06 -10.15
CA THR A 173 4.88 -9.99 -11.18
C THR A 173 3.92 -10.01 -12.37
N LYS A 174 4.43 -9.69 -13.57
CA LYS A 174 3.65 -9.68 -14.79
C LYS A 174 3.24 -11.10 -15.20
N PRO A 175 2.02 -11.32 -15.73
CA PRO A 175 1.63 -12.62 -16.27
C PRO A 175 2.50 -12.99 -17.47
N THR A 176 2.68 -14.29 -17.70
CA THR A 176 3.27 -14.84 -18.90
C THR A 176 2.20 -15.45 -19.81
N ALA A 177 2.59 -16.02 -20.95
CA ALA A 177 1.64 -16.70 -21.84
C ALA A 177 0.93 -17.88 -21.15
N ASP A 178 1.63 -18.56 -20.23
CA ASP A 178 1.19 -19.82 -19.61
C ASP A 178 0.89 -19.69 -18.12
N THR A 179 1.17 -18.52 -17.50
CA THR A 179 1.01 -18.35 -16.07
C THR A 179 0.36 -17.00 -15.77
N PRO A 180 -0.75 -16.98 -15.00
CA PRO A 180 -1.36 -15.73 -14.56
C PRO A 180 -0.42 -14.96 -13.63
N SER A 181 -0.69 -13.68 -13.43
CA SER A 181 0.00 -12.90 -12.40
C SER A 181 -0.47 -13.39 -11.02
N LEU A 182 0.45 -14.02 -10.31
CA LEU A 182 0.26 -14.45 -8.92
C LEU A 182 1.06 -13.53 -8.02
N ILE A 183 0.40 -12.89 -7.07
CA ILE A 183 1.01 -11.98 -6.11
C ILE A 183 1.16 -12.64 -4.75
N THR A 184 2.08 -12.14 -3.94
CA THR A 184 2.23 -12.58 -2.55
C THR A 184 1.15 -11.96 -1.67
N HIS A 185 0.98 -12.49 -0.46
CA HIS A 185 0.12 -11.87 0.56
C HIS A 185 0.55 -10.42 0.87
N ASP A 186 1.86 -10.15 0.95
CA ASP A 186 2.39 -8.81 1.22
C ASP A 186 2.12 -7.85 0.06
N GLU A 187 2.23 -8.31 -1.18
CA GLU A 187 1.83 -7.53 -2.36
C GLU A 187 0.32 -7.25 -2.38
N PHE A 188 -0.51 -8.21 -1.97
CA PHE A 188 -1.95 -7.98 -1.81
C PHE A 188 -2.26 -6.95 -0.71
N THR A 189 -1.56 -7.02 0.42
CA THR A 189 -1.67 -6.02 1.49
C THR A 189 -1.23 -4.64 1.02
N THR A 190 -0.15 -4.56 0.23
CA THR A 190 0.28 -3.32 -0.43
C THR A 190 -0.78 -2.78 -1.38
N PHE A 191 -1.42 -3.65 -2.18
CA PHE A 191 -2.54 -3.25 -3.04
C PHE A 191 -3.68 -2.63 -2.23
N LEU A 192 -4.09 -3.27 -1.13
CA LEU A 192 -5.12 -2.74 -0.24
C LEU A 192 -4.75 -1.38 0.36
N HIS A 193 -3.47 -1.20 0.72
CA HIS A 193 -2.94 0.05 1.26
C HIS A 193 -3.05 1.19 0.23
N GLU A 194 -2.50 1.01 -0.98
CA GLU A 194 -2.55 2.02 -2.03
C GLU A 194 -3.99 2.29 -2.49
N PHE A 195 -4.82 1.26 -2.51
CA PHE A 195 -6.24 1.41 -2.82
C PHE A 195 -6.99 2.20 -1.73
N GLY A 196 -6.58 2.09 -0.47
CA GLY A 196 -7.09 2.93 0.62
C GLY A 196 -6.85 4.42 0.36
N HIS A 197 -5.63 4.80 -0.05
CA HIS A 197 -5.33 6.16 -0.49
C HIS A 197 -6.15 6.56 -1.73
N ALA A 198 -6.30 5.65 -2.70
CA ALA A 198 -7.13 5.91 -3.88
C ALA A 198 -8.60 6.17 -3.50
N LEU A 199 -9.18 5.39 -2.58
CA LEU A 199 -10.54 5.62 -2.08
C LEU A 199 -10.69 6.98 -1.41
N HIS A 200 -9.70 7.44 -0.67
CA HIS A 200 -9.69 8.77 -0.08
C HIS A 200 -9.81 9.85 -1.17
N GLY A 201 -9.03 9.76 -2.25
CA GLY A 201 -9.14 10.68 -3.39
C GLY A 201 -10.46 10.55 -4.15
N ILE A 202 -10.92 9.32 -4.42
CA ILE A 202 -12.16 9.04 -5.16
C ILE A 202 -13.40 9.58 -4.47
N LEU A 203 -13.49 9.38 -3.14
CA LEU A 203 -14.67 9.73 -2.34
C LEU A 203 -14.65 11.15 -1.81
N THR A 204 -13.56 11.88 -1.98
CA THR A 204 -13.41 13.23 -1.46
C THR A 204 -14.44 14.19 -2.05
N LYS A 205 -14.88 15.15 -1.24
CA LYS A 205 -15.80 16.23 -1.63
C LYS A 205 -15.31 17.53 -0.99
N GLY A 206 -14.81 18.43 -1.80
CA GLY A 206 -14.29 19.72 -1.35
C GLY A 206 -14.40 20.78 -2.42
N THR A 207 -14.13 22.03 -2.07
CA THR A 207 -14.16 23.15 -3.01
C THR A 207 -12.80 23.36 -3.66
N TYR A 208 -11.73 23.22 -2.88
CA TYR A 208 -10.36 23.54 -3.31
C TYR A 208 -9.55 22.25 -3.48
N GLU A 209 -8.95 22.06 -4.64
CA GLU A 209 -8.13 20.88 -4.95
C GLU A 209 -7.00 20.68 -3.94
N SER A 210 -6.35 21.76 -3.50
CA SER A 210 -5.26 21.72 -2.51
C SER A 210 -5.68 21.25 -1.11
N MET A 211 -6.98 21.05 -0.86
CA MET A 211 -7.57 20.62 0.41
C MET A 211 -8.47 19.40 0.25
N THR A 212 -8.25 18.60 -0.79
CA THR A 212 -9.03 17.38 -1.10
C THR A 212 -8.14 16.16 -1.21
N GLY A 213 -8.73 14.98 -1.15
CA GLY A 213 -8.01 13.72 -1.21
C GLY A 213 -6.98 13.61 -0.10
N THR A 214 -5.75 13.24 -0.45
CA THR A 214 -4.62 13.12 0.48
C THR A 214 -3.90 14.45 0.76
N SER A 215 -4.36 15.56 0.16
CA SER A 215 -3.87 16.92 0.41
C SER A 215 -4.55 17.56 1.62
N VAL A 216 -4.68 16.81 2.71
CA VAL A 216 -5.27 17.25 3.98
C VAL A 216 -4.21 17.23 5.08
N ASP A 217 -4.46 17.98 6.16
CA ASP A 217 -3.56 17.97 7.31
C ASP A 217 -3.59 16.59 8.00
N HIS A 218 -2.42 16.14 8.43
CA HIS A 218 -2.29 14.88 9.16
C HIS A 218 -2.49 15.15 10.65
N ASP A 219 -3.70 15.10 11.09
CA ASP A 219 -4.08 15.16 12.50
C ASP A 219 -4.20 13.76 13.14
#